data_9c9abc089935767691d824bcf668148e
#
_entry.id   9c9abc089935767691d824bcf668148e
#
_cell.length_a   1.000
_cell.length_b   1.000
_cell.length_c   1.000
_cell.angle_alpha   90.00
_cell.angle_beta   90.00
_cell.angle_gamma   90.00
#
_symmetry.space_group_name_H-M   'P 1'
#
loop_
_entity.id
_entity.type
_entity.pdbx_description
1 polymer ?
#
loop_
_entity_poly.entity_id
_entity_poly.type
_entity_poly.pdbx_seq_one_letter_code
_entity_poly.pdbx_strand_id
1 'polypeptide(L)'
;MYCKFLKLTSGENLIVSTEDECMDLADKKYIEVSEPVEIHSMKMPYAGGVIESYIMQPWLKMSAKEVLRIPARNVVIVTNVLEKAESQYKQFIIEYDSLEMATEEDIEQALSGD
;
A
#
# COMPACT_ATOMS: atom_id res chain seq x y z
N MET A 1 -11.27 4.44 -10.37
CA MET A 1 -10.08 4.72 -9.54
C MET A 1 -8.88 3.99 -10.12
N TYR A 2 -7.73 4.61 -10.11
CA TYR A 2 -6.53 4.08 -10.76
C TYR A 2 -5.51 3.69 -9.71
N CYS A 3 -4.72 2.63 -9.98
CA CYS A 3 -3.63 2.21 -9.12
C CYS A 3 -2.30 2.71 -9.66
N LYS A 4 -1.49 3.32 -8.82
CA LYS A 4 -0.17 3.82 -9.18
C LYS A 4 0.88 3.32 -8.20
N PHE A 5 2.09 3.12 -8.72
CA PHE A 5 3.25 2.81 -7.92
C PHE A 5 4.06 4.07 -7.71
N LEU A 6 4.40 4.36 -6.46
CA LEU A 6 5.17 5.54 -6.08
C LEU A 6 6.46 5.12 -5.40
N LYS A 7 7.56 5.78 -5.75
CA LYS A 7 8.78 5.72 -4.95
C LYS A 7 8.98 7.08 -4.29
N LEU A 8 9.13 7.09 -2.98
CA LEU A 8 9.33 8.31 -2.22
C LEU A 8 10.81 8.59 -2.01
N THR A 9 11.14 9.87 -1.76
CA THR A 9 12.53 10.29 -1.49
C THR A 9 13.11 9.62 -0.25
N SER A 10 12.26 9.23 0.69
CA SER A 10 12.67 8.47 1.89
C SER A 10 12.98 7.01 1.61
N GLY A 11 12.78 6.54 0.37
CA GLY A 11 13.06 5.17 -0.05
C GLY A 11 11.87 4.22 -0.04
N GLU A 12 10.74 4.64 0.49
CA GLU A 12 9.55 3.80 0.56
C GLU A 12 8.95 3.58 -0.82
N ASN A 13 8.43 2.38 -1.04
CA ASN A 13 7.71 2.01 -2.25
C ASN A 13 6.25 1.79 -1.89
N LEU A 14 5.35 2.48 -2.57
CA LEU A 14 3.92 2.44 -2.28
C LEU A 14 3.11 2.04 -3.50
N ILE A 15 2.02 1.32 -3.28
CA ILE A 15 0.93 1.23 -4.26
C ILE A 15 -0.23 2.03 -3.66
N VAL A 16 -0.82 2.89 -4.47
CA VAL A 16 -1.89 3.79 -4.03
C VAL A 16 -3.04 3.77 -5.01
N SER A 17 -4.20 4.18 -4.55
CA SER A 17 -5.36 4.45 -5.39
C SER A 17 -5.49 5.95 -5.59
N THR A 18 -5.86 6.38 -6.79
CA THR A 18 -6.01 7.79 -7.12
C THR A 18 -7.10 7.98 -8.17
N GLU A 19 -7.71 9.15 -8.18
CA GLU A 19 -8.64 9.57 -9.22
C GLU A 19 -7.93 10.14 -10.46
N ASP A 20 -6.64 10.44 -10.36
CA ASP A 20 -5.85 11.02 -11.42
C ASP A 20 -5.14 9.95 -12.24
N GLU A 21 -5.62 9.71 -13.46
CA GLU A 21 -5.06 8.71 -14.36
C GLU A 21 -3.60 8.96 -14.73
N CYS A 22 -3.25 10.21 -14.99
CA CYS A 22 -1.91 10.56 -15.45
C CYS A 22 -0.93 10.84 -14.32
N MET A 23 -1.42 11.41 -13.22
CA MET A 23 -0.62 11.77 -12.04
C MET A 23 0.72 12.43 -12.42
N ASP A 24 0.67 13.46 -13.27
CA ASP A 24 1.84 14.22 -13.66
C ASP A 24 2.31 15.11 -12.51
N LEU A 25 3.59 14.99 -12.14
CA LEU A 25 4.16 15.73 -11.01
C LEU A 25 4.64 17.15 -11.37
N ALA A 26 4.77 17.47 -12.67
CA ALA A 26 5.46 18.67 -13.14
C ALA A 26 4.89 19.97 -12.56
N ASP A 27 3.57 20.08 -12.47
CA ASP A 27 2.90 21.29 -12.04
C ASP A 27 2.16 21.16 -10.71
N LYS A 28 2.43 20.09 -9.96
CA LYS A 28 1.70 19.79 -8.72
C LYS A 28 2.54 20.10 -7.49
N LYS A 29 1.91 20.71 -6.50
CA LYS A 29 2.50 20.89 -5.18
C LYS A 29 2.36 19.62 -4.34
N TYR A 30 1.28 18.88 -4.52
CA TYR A 30 1.02 17.63 -3.84
C TYR A 30 0.18 16.71 -4.74
N ILE A 31 0.14 15.43 -4.39
CA ILE A 31 -0.73 14.46 -5.04
C ILE A 31 -1.73 13.92 -4.01
N GLU A 32 -2.94 13.61 -4.46
CA GLU A 32 -3.98 13.04 -3.61
C GLU A 32 -4.08 11.55 -3.88
N VAL A 33 -3.94 10.76 -2.82
CA VAL A 33 -3.98 9.30 -2.89
C VAL A 33 -4.83 8.74 -1.77
N SER A 34 -5.37 7.54 -1.98
CA SER A 34 -6.06 6.80 -0.96
C SER A 34 -5.50 5.39 -0.86
N GLU A 35 -5.73 4.75 0.26
CA GLU A 35 -5.36 3.37 0.53
C GLU A 35 -3.89 3.06 0.20
N PRO A 36 -2.92 3.82 0.75
CA PRO A 36 -1.51 3.58 0.48
C PRO A 36 -1.02 2.31 1.17
N VAL A 37 -0.41 1.44 0.39
CA VAL A 37 0.17 0.18 0.86
C VAL A 37 1.66 0.21 0.59
N GLU A 38 2.45 -0.03 1.62
CA GLU A 38 3.90 -0.09 1.49
C GLU A 38 4.34 -1.48 1.05
N ILE A 39 5.28 -1.52 0.10
CA ILE A 39 5.81 -2.76 -0.44
C ILE A 39 7.24 -2.95 0.07
N HIS A 40 7.47 -4.08 0.71
CA HIS A 40 8.80 -4.50 1.15
C HIS A 40 9.23 -5.75 0.39
N SER A 41 10.50 -5.81 -0.01
CA SER A 41 11.05 -7.03 -0.57
C SER A 41 11.76 -7.81 0.54
N MET A 42 11.63 -9.13 0.51
CA MET A 42 12.33 -10.05 1.37
C MET A 42 13.07 -11.08 0.53
N LYS A 43 14.33 -11.31 0.87
CA LYS A 43 15.12 -12.38 0.26
C LYS A 43 15.24 -13.52 1.25
N MET A 44 14.84 -14.72 0.82
CA MET A 44 14.89 -15.91 1.65
C MET A 44 15.73 -16.99 0.99
N PRO A 45 16.61 -17.68 1.75
CA PRO A 45 17.35 -18.80 1.19
C PRO A 45 16.41 -19.95 0.85
N TYR A 46 16.63 -20.58 -0.29
CA TYR A 46 15.84 -21.71 -0.76
C TYR A 46 16.75 -22.64 -1.53
N ALA A 47 16.63 -23.93 -1.32
CA ALA A 47 17.33 -25.06 -1.95
C ALA A 47 18.34 -24.70 -3.04
N GLY A 48 19.50 -24.13 -2.67
CA GLY A 48 20.60 -23.79 -3.61
C GLY A 48 20.50 -22.40 -4.24
N GLY A 49 19.60 -21.54 -3.76
CA GLY A 49 19.45 -20.19 -4.28
C GLY A 49 18.76 -19.25 -3.31
N VAL A 50 18.31 -18.12 -3.83
CA VAL A 50 17.59 -17.10 -3.06
C VAL A 50 16.27 -16.80 -3.75
N ILE A 51 15.18 -16.83 -2.98
CA ILE A 51 13.86 -16.40 -3.45
C ILE A 51 13.62 -14.99 -2.94
N GLU A 52 13.19 -14.11 -3.84
CA GLU A 52 12.71 -12.79 -3.47
C GLU A 52 11.19 -12.81 -3.41
N SER A 53 10.63 -12.40 -2.28
CA SER A 53 9.18 -12.22 -2.16
C SER A 53 8.86 -10.82 -1.67
N TYR A 54 7.61 -10.41 -1.87
CA TYR A 54 7.15 -9.06 -1.53
C TYR A 54 6.10 -9.13 -0.44
N ILE A 55 6.20 -8.22 0.52
CA ILE A 55 5.24 -8.10 1.61
C ILE A 55 4.53 -6.77 1.46
N MET A 56 3.20 -6.80 1.55
CA MET A 56 2.36 -5.61 1.56
C MET A 56 1.94 -5.32 2.99
N GLN A 57 2.01 -4.04 3.38
CA GLN A 57 1.52 -3.60 4.68
C GLN A 57 0.97 -2.18 4.55
N PRO A 58 0.00 -1.79 5.43
CA PRO A 58 -0.49 -0.42 5.41
C PRO A 58 0.65 0.55 5.66
N TRP A 59 0.71 1.63 4.89
CA TRP A 59 1.77 2.62 5.07
C TRP A 59 1.61 3.39 6.39
N LEU A 60 0.37 3.81 6.68
CA LEU A 60 0.06 4.57 7.91
C LEU A 60 -0.91 3.76 8.77
N LYS A 61 -0.37 2.93 9.65
CA LYS A 61 -1.14 1.94 10.41
C LYS A 61 -2.16 2.52 11.39
N MET A 62 -1.91 3.72 11.88
CA MET A 62 -2.78 4.34 12.90
C MET A 62 -3.54 5.53 12.35
N SER A 63 -3.50 5.75 11.05
CA SER A 63 -4.20 6.82 10.39
C SER A 63 -5.66 6.47 10.16
N ALA A 64 -6.54 7.46 10.24
CA ALA A 64 -7.90 7.32 9.78
C ALA A 64 -7.93 7.08 8.27
N LYS A 65 -8.95 6.36 7.81
CA LYS A 65 -9.10 6.06 6.38
C LYS A 65 -9.62 7.30 5.66
N GLU A 66 -8.73 7.98 4.97
CA GLU A 66 -9.05 9.23 4.27
C GLU A 66 -8.16 9.42 3.05
N VAL A 67 -8.47 10.43 2.24
CA VAL A 67 -7.61 10.85 1.14
C VAL A 67 -6.41 11.58 1.74
N LEU A 68 -5.22 11.17 1.33
CA LEU A 68 -3.96 11.73 1.82
C LEU A 68 -3.33 12.62 0.77
N ARG A 69 -2.65 13.67 1.20
CA ARG A 69 -1.88 14.56 0.34
C ARG A 69 -0.40 14.34 0.57
N ILE A 70 0.28 13.87 -0.46
CA ILE A 70 1.74 13.67 -0.41
C ILE A 70 2.38 14.82 -1.17
N PRO A 71 3.32 15.57 -0.55
CA PRO A 71 4.03 16.62 -1.29
C PRO A 71 4.72 16.05 -2.52
N ALA A 72 4.51 16.64 -3.67
CA ALA A 72 5.07 16.15 -4.93
C ALA A 72 6.59 16.09 -4.89
N ARG A 73 7.24 16.99 -4.14
CA ARG A 73 8.70 17.01 -3.96
C ARG A 73 9.23 15.75 -3.27
N ASN A 74 8.37 15.02 -2.55
CA ASN A 74 8.76 13.80 -1.85
C ASN A 74 8.57 12.55 -2.72
N VAL A 75 8.12 12.71 -3.95
CA VAL A 75 7.90 11.61 -4.88
C VAL A 75 9.00 11.62 -5.93
N VAL A 76 9.76 10.53 -6.01
CA VAL A 76 10.82 10.38 -7.00
C VAL A 76 10.24 10.02 -8.36
N ILE A 77 9.31 9.06 -8.38
CA ILE A 77 8.73 8.56 -9.62
C ILE A 77 7.33 8.02 -9.37
N VAL A 78 6.48 8.15 -10.38
CA VAL A 78 5.15 7.54 -10.44
C VAL A 78 5.10 6.66 -11.67
N THR A 79 4.66 5.41 -11.50
CA THR A 79 4.47 4.50 -12.63
C THR A 79 3.13 3.78 -12.53
N ASN A 80 2.74 3.14 -13.62
CA ASN A 80 1.62 2.22 -13.58
C ASN A 80 2.04 0.94 -12.85
N VAL A 81 1.08 0.30 -12.21
CA VAL A 81 1.32 -0.95 -11.48
C VAL A 81 1.19 -2.12 -12.45
N LEU A 82 2.06 -3.13 -12.29
CA LEU A 82 1.91 -4.38 -13.03
C LEU A 82 0.57 -5.02 -12.69
N GLU A 83 -0.10 -5.61 -13.67
CA GLU A 83 -1.44 -6.19 -13.50
C GLU A 83 -1.51 -7.18 -12.34
N LYS A 84 -0.52 -8.05 -12.21
CA LYS A 84 -0.44 -9.02 -11.12
C LYS A 84 -0.33 -8.34 -9.75
N ALA A 85 0.49 -7.30 -9.66
CA ALA A 85 0.66 -6.53 -8.43
C ALA A 85 -0.60 -5.75 -8.08
N GLU A 86 -1.30 -5.21 -9.07
CA GLU A 86 -2.58 -4.54 -8.86
C GLU A 86 -3.62 -5.49 -8.28
N SER A 87 -3.71 -6.71 -8.80
CA SER A 87 -4.62 -7.72 -8.27
C SER A 87 -4.32 -8.07 -6.82
N GLN A 88 -3.05 -8.22 -6.48
CA GLN A 88 -2.61 -8.48 -5.11
C GLN A 88 -2.92 -7.31 -4.17
N TYR A 89 -2.73 -6.08 -4.65
CA TYR A 89 -3.05 -4.89 -3.90
C TYR A 89 -4.55 -4.80 -3.59
N LYS A 90 -5.40 -5.01 -4.60
CA LYS A 90 -6.85 -4.99 -4.42
C LYS A 90 -7.31 -6.04 -3.42
N GLN A 91 -6.74 -7.24 -3.50
CA GLN A 91 -7.05 -8.32 -2.57
C GLN A 91 -6.61 -7.96 -1.14
N PHE A 92 -5.43 -7.38 -1.00
CA PHE A 92 -4.92 -6.91 0.29
C PHE A 92 -5.87 -5.88 0.93
N ILE A 93 -6.33 -4.91 0.15
CA ILE A 93 -7.25 -3.86 0.64
C ILE A 93 -8.56 -4.48 1.13
N ILE A 94 -9.12 -5.42 0.39
CA ILE A 94 -10.36 -6.09 0.77
C ILE A 94 -10.18 -6.84 2.10
N GLU A 95 -9.10 -7.59 2.24
CA GLU A 95 -8.82 -8.36 3.45
C GLU A 95 -8.56 -7.46 4.65
N TYR A 96 -7.80 -6.38 4.46
CA TYR A 96 -7.49 -5.43 5.52
C TYR A 96 -8.75 -4.70 6.00
N ASP A 97 -9.61 -4.26 5.09
CA ASP A 97 -10.87 -3.60 5.43
C ASP A 97 -11.77 -4.55 6.23
N SER A 98 -11.79 -5.83 5.90
CA SER A 98 -12.55 -6.83 6.64
C SER A 98 -12.05 -6.96 8.09
N LEU A 99 -10.75 -6.87 8.31
CA LEU A 99 -10.15 -6.89 9.65
C LEU A 99 -10.49 -5.63 10.44
N GLU A 100 -10.48 -4.46 9.80
CA GLU A 100 -10.84 -3.20 10.46
C GLU A 100 -12.29 -3.16 10.91
N MET A 101 -13.17 -3.91 10.24
CA MET A 101 -14.58 -3.99 10.60
C MET A 101 -14.86 -4.94 11.77
N ALA A 102 -13.86 -5.70 12.22
CA ALA A 102 -14.01 -6.53 13.41
C ALA A 102 -14.17 -5.64 14.64
N THR A 103 -15.15 -5.97 15.50
CA THR A 103 -15.40 -5.22 16.74
C THR A 103 -14.40 -5.62 17.81
N GLU A 104 -14.22 -4.77 18.83
CA GLU A 104 -13.40 -5.11 19.99
C GLU A 104 -13.87 -6.41 20.65
N GLU A 105 -15.18 -6.63 20.69
CA GLU A 105 -15.76 -7.84 21.22
C GLU A 105 -15.31 -9.08 20.46
N ASP A 106 -15.29 -9.00 19.13
CA ASP A 106 -14.80 -10.09 18.30
C ASP A 106 -13.32 -10.38 18.55
N ILE A 107 -12.53 -9.34 18.75
CA ILE A 107 -11.10 -9.47 19.04
C ILE A 107 -10.90 -10.10 20.43
N GLU A 108 -11.65 -9.67 21.42
CA GLU A 108 -11.58 -10.24 22.77
C GLU A 108 -11.93 -11.72 22.78
N GLN A 109 -12.97 -12.14 22.05
CA GLN A 109 -13.32 -13.55 21.95
C GLN A 109 -12.21 -14.37 21.30
N ALA A 110 -11.58 -13.83 20.25
CA ALA A 110 -10.45 -14.50 19.60
C ALA A 110 -9.26 -14.64 20.54
N LEU A 111 -8.98 -13.64 21.37
CA LEU A 111 -7.86 -13.65 22.32
C LEU A 111 -8.14 -14.50 23.55
N SER A 112 -9.39 -14.70 23.94
CA SER A 112 -9.74 -15.50 25.12
C SER A 112 -9.64 -17.00 24.88
N GLY A 113 -9.48 -17.44 23.64
CA GLY A 113 -9.20 -18.82 23.29
C GLY A 113 -10.40 -19.78 23.35
N ASP A 114 -11.58 -19.23 23.44
CA ASP A 114 -12.82 -20.04 23.47
C ASP A 114 -13.57 -19.99 22.18
#